data_d864c3fb7cc95d0f8f037aa2703afc9f
#
_entry.id   d864c3fb7cc95d0f8f037aa2703afc9f
#
_cell.length_a   1.000
_cell.length_b   1.000
_cell.length_c   1.000
_cell.angle_alpha   90.00
_cell.angle_beta   90.00
_cell.angle_gamma   90.00
#
_symmetry.space_group_name_H-M   'P 1'
#
loop_
_entity.id
_entity.type
_entity.pdbx_description
1 polymer ?
#
loop_
_entity_poly.entity_id
_entity_poly.type
_entity_poly.pdbx_seq_one_letter_code
_entity_poly.pdbx_strand_id
1 'polypeptide(L)'
;YISNEKLRRVFSMHPLLVGGNPFSTTSIYTLILFLEKKWGIHYSMGGTGSVVKALEKLMIEENIKIIKNAEVTEILTENKKVKGVKINNSKIINSDFVICNSDPPNVYNNLIKSKEDYDFLFKQKMKRMDYSMGLFVYYFGSKKKYSDVAHHTIYFGETYEKHLDKIFEKKILSDDISYYLHRPSATDPNMAPEGQDAFYVLVPVPNNLSKVNWIEEGDKFKDLVLDKMDKTVLPGIKENVVSDFYLTPDYFEIDLSTLYGSGFSIQ
;
A
#
# COMPACT_ATOMS: atom_id res chain seq x y z
N TYR A 1 5.56 -20.97 21.19
CA TYR A 1 4.94 -22.17 20.63
C TYR A 1 5.68 -22.72 19.40
N ILE A 2 6.34 -21.88 18.60
CA ILE A 2 7.11 -22.28 17.40
C ILE A 2 8.59 -22.07 17.68
N SER A 3 9.37 -23.17 17.79
CA SER A 3 10.82 -23.13 18.05
C SER A 3 11.63 -22.84 16.78
N ASN A 4 11.15 -23.26 15.61
CA ASN A 4 11.84 -23.09 14.34
C ASN A 4 11.78 -21.61 13.89
N GLU A 5 12.96 -20.99 13.76
CA GLU A 5 13.07 -19.57 13.39
C GLU A 5 12.49 -19.24 12.00
N LYS A 6 12.71 -20.11 11.01
CA LYS A 6 12.16 -19.91 9.64
C LYS A 6 10.64 -19.91 9.67
N LEU A 7 10.01 -20.83 10.40
CA LEU A 7 8.56 -20.86 10.54
C LEU A 7 8.05 -19.63 11.29
N ARG A 8 8.76 -19.16 12.33
CA ARG A 8 8.40 -17.92 13.01
C ARG A 8 8.38 -16.72 12.04
N ARG A 9 9.39 -16.60 11.17
CA ARG A 9 9.44 -15.55 10.14
C ARG A 9 8.25 -15.64 9.20
N VAL A 10 7.94 -16.84 8.67
CA VAL A 10 6.79 -17.04 7.77
C VAL A 10 5.47 -16.63 8.45
N PHE A 11 5.25 -17.04 9.69
CA PHE A 11 4.02 -16.71 10.42
C PHE A 11 3.97 -15.25 10.92
N SER A 12 5.09 -14.55 10.97
CA SER A 12 5.16 -13.15 11.42
C SER A 12 4.94 -12.12 10.32
N MET A 13 4.90 -12.51 9.04
CA MET A 13 4.80 -11.55 7.96
C MET A 13 3.43 -10.89 7.81
N HIS A 14 2.35 -11.55 8.25
CA HIS A 14 0.98 -11.09 8.01
C HIS A 14 0.67 -9.70 8.59
N PRO A 15 1.18 -9.29 9.75
CA PRO A 15 1.05 -7.92 10.21
C PRO A 15 1.54 -6.86 9.22
N LEU A 16 2.58 -7.15 8.44
CA LEU A 16 3.09 -6.22 7.41
C LEU A 16 2.07 -5.95 6.30
N LEU A 17 1.15 -6.88 6.03
CA LEU A 17 0.09 -6.73 5.03
C LEU A 17 -0.96 -5.67 5.42
N VAL A 18 -0.95 -5.25 6.68
CA VAL A 18 -1.81 -4.20 7.24
C VAL A 18 -1.01 -3.09 7.91
N GLY A 19 0.28 -3.03 7.61
CA GLY A 19 1.18 -1.95 8.04
C GLY A 19 1.80 -2.11 9.42
N GLY A 20 1.49 -3.20 10.16
CA GLY A 20 1.99 -3.44 11.51
C GLY A 20 3.39 -4.04 11.55
N ASN A 21 4.19 -3.61 12.54
CA ASN A 21 5.47 -4.26 12.83
C ASN A 21 5.23 -5.60 13.53
N PRO A 22 5.65 -6.74 12.93
CA PRO A 22 5.44 -8.08 13.50
C PRO A 22 5.98 -8.28 14.91
N PHE A 23 6.97 -7.49 15.31
CA PHE A 23 7.64 -7.64 16.61
C PHE A 23 7.02 -6.78 17.72
N SER A 24 6.12 -5.85 17.39
CA SER A 24 5.46 -4.97 18.37
C SER A 24 3.93 -4.98 18.28
N THR A 25 3.35 -5.64 17.27
CA THR A 25 1.90 -5.67 17.08
C THR A 25 1.23 -6.84 17.79
N THR A 26 -0.10 -6.84 17.82
CA THR A 26 -0.91 -7.89 18.45
C THR A 26 -0.94 -9.20 17.64
N SER A 27 -0.99 -10.33 18.34
CA SER A 27 -1.13 -11.66 17.72
C SER A 27 -2.47 -11.92 17.00
N ILE A 28 -3.43 -11.00 17.10
CA ILE A 28 -4.74 -11.12 16.40
C ILE A 28 -4.57 -11.28 14.89
N TYR A 29 -3.49 -10.75 14.31
CA TYR A 29 -3.21 -10.88 12.87
C TYR A 29 -2.93 -12.31 12.40
N THR A 30 -2.70 -13.27 13.32
CA THR A 30 -2.68 -14.70 12.98
C THR A 30 -4.04 -15.19 12.46
N LEU A 31 -5.12 -14.44 12.70
CA LEU A 31 -6.42 -14.70 12.10
C LEU A 31 -6.37 -14.71 10.56
N ILE A 32 -5.51 -13.92 9.95
CA ILE A 32 -5.33 -13.90 8.49
C ILE A 32 -4.95 -15.28 7.98
N LEU A 33 -4.00 -15.96 8.63
CA LEU A 33 -3.61 -17.33 8.29
C LEU A 33 -4.78 -18.32 8.36
N PHE A 34 -5.65 -18.16 9.37
CA PHE A 34 -6.85 -19.00 9.50
C PHE A 34 -7.83 -18.74 8.35
N LEU A 35 -8.01 -17.48 7.96
CA LEU A 35 -8.89 -17.09 6.86
C LEU A 35 -8.37 -17.62 5.52
N GLU A 36 -7.09 -17.49 5.25
CA GLU A 36 -6.41 -18.02 4.06
C GLU A 36 -6.55 -19.54 3.97
N LYS A 37 -6.33 -20.24 5.09
CA LYS A 37 -6.51 -21.69 5.15
C LYS A 37 -7.97 -22.12 4.92
N LYS A 38 -8.94 -21.35 5.45
CA LYS A 38 -10.36 -21.70 5.40
C LYS A 38 -10.99 -21.41 4.04
N TRP A 39 -10.66 -20.28 3.43
CA TRP A 39 -11.32 -19.79 2.22
C TRP A 39 -10.39 -19.72 1.00
N GLY A 40 -9.09 -19.92 1.18
CA GLY A 40 -8.08 -19.79 0.13
C GLY A 40 -7.72 -18.34 -0.17
N ILE A 41 -6.82 -18.19 -1.13
CA ILE A 41 -6.42 -16.90 -1.69
C ILE A 41 -6.92 -16.85 -3.13
N HIS A 42 -7.61 -15.78 -3.51
CA HIS A 42 -8.22 -15.62 -4.81
C HIS A 42 -7.62 -14.43 -5.55
N TYR A 43 -7.44 -14.59 -6.85
CA TYR A 43 -6.99 -13.55 -7.76
C TYR A 43 -8.12 -13.19 -8.73
N SER A 44 -8.36 -11.91 -8.93
CA SER A 44 -9.32 -11.44 -9.93
C SER A 44 -8.67 -11.45 -11.31
N MET A 45 -9.20 -12.26 -12.23
CA MET A 45 -8.73 -12.28 -13.63
C MET A 45 -8.89 -10.87 -14.25
N GLY A 46 -7.84 -10.41 -14.93
CA GLY A 46 -7.73 -9.03 -15.39
C GLY A 46 -7.22 -8.04 -14.33
N GLY A 47 -6.75 -8.55 -13.17
CA GLY A 47 -6.19 -7.75 -12.09
C GLY A 47 -7.22 -7.00 -11.26
N THR A 48 -6.75 -6.19 -10.31
CA THR A 48 -7.62 -5.38 -9.43
C THR A 48 -8.48 -4.37 -10.19
N GLY A 49 -8.04 -3.92 -11.36
CA GLY A 49 -8.82 -3.05 -12.24
C GLY A 49 -10.15 -3.67 -12.71
N SER A 50 -10.22 -5.00 -12.84
CA SER A 50 -11.48 -5.68 -13.20
C SER A 50 -12.49 -5.65 -12.05
N VAL A 51 -12.04 -5.67 -10.79
CA VAL A 51 -12.91 -5.47 -9.61
C VAL A 51 -13.50 -4.06 -9.62
N VAL A 52 -12.67 -3.05 -9.90
CA VAL A 52 -13.14 -1.65 -10.00
C VAL A 52 -14.20 -1.50 -11.10
N LYS A 53 -13.96 -2.10 -12.28
CA LYS A 53 -14.93 -2.09 -13.39
C LYS A 53 -16.24 -2.79 -13.02
N ALA A 54 -16.18 -3.92 -12.30
CA ALA A 54 -17.36 -4.64 -11.85
C ALA A 54 -18.17 -3.82 -10.84
N LEU A 55 -17.51 -3.13 -9.92
CA LEU A 55 -18.17 -2.23 -8.97
C LEU A 55 -18.79 -1.02 -9.69
N GLU A 56 -18.07 -0.40 -10.64
CA GLU A 56 -18.61 0.71 -11.45
C GLU A 56 -19.87 0.27 -12.21
N LYS A 57 -19.85 -0.93 -12.81
CA LYS A 57 -21.01 -1.50 -13.50
C LYS A 57 -22.19 -1.68 -12.53
N LEU A 58 -21.97 -2.28 -11.36
CA LEU A 58 -23.00 -2.45 -10.34
C LEU A 58 -23.58 -1.10 -9.90
N MET A 59 -22.73 -0.09 -9.67
CA MET A 59 -23.19 1.25 -9.30
C MET A 59 -24.10 1.86 -10.37
N ILE A 60 -23.80 1.66 -11.65
CA ILE A 60 -24.64 2.13 -12.77
C ILE A 60 -25.97 1.37 -12.78
N GLU A 61 -25.98 0.06 -12.61
CA GLU A 61 -27.19 -0.78 -12.53
C GLU A 61 -28.10 -0.36 -11.36
N GLU A 62 -27.52 0.04 -10.24
CA GLU A 62 -28.24 0.56 -9.06
C GLU A 62 -28.58 2.05 -9.15
N ASN A 63 -28.43 2.69 -10.33
CA ASN A 63 -28.70 4.10 -10.57
C ASN A 63 -27.88 5.07 -9.68
N ILE A 64 -26.69 4.66 -9.22
CA ILE A 64 -25.80 5.51 -8.45
C ILE A 64 -25.09 6.48 -9.40
N LYS A 65 -25.19 7.77 -9.11
CA LYS A 65 -24.54 8.80 -9.91
C LYS A 65 -23.04 8.88 -9.58
N ILE A 66 -22.20 8.55 -10.56
CA ILE A 66 -20.74 8.67 -10.45
C ILE A 66 -20.31 10.02 -11.05
N ILE A 67 -19.56 10.82 -10.30
CA ILE A 67 -19.03 12.09 -10.75
C ILE A 67 -17.50 11.99 -10.73
N LYS A 68 -16.90 11.92 -11.91
CA LYS A 68 -15.43 11.87 -12.09
C LYS A 68 -14.85 13.30 -12.19
N ASN A 69 -13.55 13.45 -11.94
CA ASN A 69 -12.84 14.74 -11.92
C ASN A 69 -13.46 15.75 -10.95
N ALA A 70 -13.91 15.26 -9.80
CA ALA A 70 -14.63 16.00 -8.78
C ALA A 70 -13.92 15.87 -7.44
N GLU A 71 -12.90 16.68 -7.22
CA GLU A 71 -12.17 16.73 -5.97
C GLU A 71 -13.07 17.28 -4.87
N VAL A 72 -13.28 16.49 -3.81
CA VAL A 72 -13.96 16.98 -2.59
C VAL A 72 -12.96 17.78 -1.77
N THR A 73 -13.19 19.08 -1.71
CA THR A 73 -12.31 20.05 -1.03
C THR A 73 -12.78 20.42 0.37
N GLU A 74 -14.02 20.06 0.73
CA GLU A 74 -14.58 20.29 2.05
C GLU A 74 -15.78 19.38 2.31
N ILE A 75 -15.88 18.84 3.53
CA ILE A 75 -17.10 18.24 4.08
C ILE A 75 -17.80 19.34 4.87
N LEU A 76 -18.98 19.74 4.41
CA LEU A 76 -19.77 20.81 5.03
C LEU A 76 -20.46 20.28 6.28
N THR A 77 -20.26 20.96 7.38
CA THR A 77 -20.87 20.63 8.66
C THR A 77 -21.51 21.88 9.30
N GLU A 78 -22.56 21.67 10.06
CA GLU A 78 -23.24 22.68 10.86
C GLU A 78 -23.82 22.03 12.12
N ASN A 79 -23.52 22.57 13.30
CA ASN A 79 -23.98 22.02 14.57
C ASN A 79 -23.68 20.51 14.73
N LYS A 80 -22.46 20.08 14.36
CA LYS A 80 -22.00 18.67 14.38
C LYS A 80 -22.78 17.72 13.46
N LYS A 81 -23.48 18.26 12.48
CA LYS A 81 -24.20 17.46 11.46
C LYS A 81 -23.63 17.75 10.08
N VAL A 82 -23.49 16.71 9.30
CA VAL A 82 -23.11 16.83 7.89
C VAL A 82 -24.24 17.50 7.10
N LYS A 83 -23.88 18.36 6.15
CA LYS A 83 -24.79 19.06 5.23
C LYS A 83 -24.51 18.72 3.76
N GLY A 84 -23.35 18.14 3.48
CA GLY A 84 -22.94 17.79 2.14
C GLY A 84 -21.45 17.94 1.93
N VAL A 85 -21.06 18.09 0.68
CA VAL A 85 -19.66 18.26 0.25
C VAL A 85 -19.50 19.41 -0.72
N LYS A 86 -18.33 20.02 -0.71
CA LYS A 86 -17.92 21.02 -1.68
C LYS A 86 -16.93 20.40 -2.66
N ILE A 87 -17.18 20.55 -3.94
CA ILE A 87 -16.37 19.98 -5.03
C ILE A 87 -15.64 21.11 -5.75
N ASN A 88 -14.35 20.90 -6.02
CA ASN A 88 -13.49 21.80 -6.79
C ASN A 88 -13.59 23.27 -6.29
N ASN A 89 -13.66 23.46 -4.97
CA ASN A 89 -13.79 24.74 -4.29
C ASN A 89 -15.01 25.61 -4.67
N SER A 90 -15.95 25.10 -5.46
CA SER A 90 -17.05 25.91 -5.99
C SER A 90 -18.43 25.28 -5.86
N LYS A 91 -18.59 24.03 -6.24
CA LYS A 91 -19.91 23.37 -6.32
C LYS A 91 -20.25 22.67 -5.01
N ILE A 92 -21.45 22.90 -4.50
CA ILE A 92 -21.99 22.22 -3.32
C ILE A 92 -22.94 21.11 -3.74
N ILE A 93 -22.79 19.94 -3.13
CA ILE A 93 -23.76 18.84 -3.19
C ILE A 93 -24.24 18.60 -1.77
N ASN A 94 -25.53 18.86 -1.56
CA ASN A 94 -26.17 18.62 -0.26
C ASN A 94 -26.41 17.12 -0.05
N SER A 95 -26.20 16.66 1.17
CA SER A 95 -26.41 15.28 1.59
C SER A 95 -26.58 15.21 3.11
N ASP A 96 -27.41 14.30 3.58
CA ASP A 96 -27.60 14.02 5.00
C ASP A 96 -26.49 13.17 5.60
N PHE A 97 -25.79 12.40 4.74
CA PHE A 97 -24.69 11.52 5.12
C PHE A 97 -23.53 11.64 4.11
N VAL A 98 -22.30 11.49 4.60
CA VAL A 98 -21.09 11.38 3.79
C VAL A 98 -20.29 10.18 4.26
N ILE A 99 -20.07 9.23 3.36
CA ILE A 99 -19.14 8.12 3.57
C ILE A 99 -17.81 8.53 2.93
N CYS A 100 -16.76 8.60 3.73
CA CYS A 100 -15.45 9.03 3.27
C CYS A 100 -14.46 7.87 3.28
N ASN A 101 -13.88 7.57 2.12
CA ASN A 101 -12.83 6.55 1.96
C ASN A 101 -11.43 7.17 1.83
N SER A 102 -11.26 8.44 2.18
CA SER A 102 -9.94 9.08 2.28
C SER A 102 -9.28 8.70 3.60
N ASP A 103 -7.96 8.87 3.66
CA ASP A 103 -7.19 8.67 4.89
C ASP A 103 -7.78 9.51 6.06
N PRO A 104 -8.09 8.91 7.23
CA PRO A 104 -8.69 9.65 8.35
C PRO A 104 -7.95 10.93 8.73
N PRO A 105 -6.60 10.95 8.84
CA PRO A 105 -5.87 12.19 9.07
C PRO A 105 -6.13 13.27 8.02
N ASN A 106 -6.26 12.91 6.74
CA ASN A 106 -6.59 13.85 5.68
C ASN A 106 -7.99 14.44 5.88
N VAL A 107 -8.97 13.60 6.18
CA VAL A 107 -10.35 14.03 6.46
C VAL A 107 -10.39 15.09 7.55
N TYR A 108 -9.78 14.78 8.69
CA TYR A 108 -9.84 15.65 9.87
C TYR A 108 -8.91 16.87 9.80
N ASN A 109 -7.82 16.79 9.06
CA ASN A 109 -6.90 17.93 8.92
C ASN A 109 -7.31 18.87 7.79
N ASN A 110 -7.87 18.35 6.71
CA ASN A 110 -8.02 19.09 5.47
C ASN A 110 -9.47 19.24 4.99
N LEU A 111 -10.34 18.25 5.21
CA LEU A 111 -11.70 18.27 4.67
C LEU A 111 -12.75 18.84 5.64
N ILE A 112 -12.63 18.62 6.93
CA ILE A 112 -13.52 19.21 7.93
C ILE A 112 -12.91 20.52 8.42
N LYS A 113 -13.43 21.66 7.94
CA LYS A 113 -12.88 23.00 8.22
C LYS A 113 -13.48 23.68 9.43
N SER A 114 -14.73 23.35 9.80
CA SER A 114 -15.41 23.92 10.97
C SER A 114 -14.73 23.45 12.26
N LYS A 115 -14.16 24.39 13.01
CA LYS A 115 -13.52 24.11 14.30
C LYS A 115 -14.51 23.75 15.41
N GLU A 116 -15.75 24.19 15.30
CA GLU A 116 -16.82 23.96 16.29
C GLU A 116 -17.40 22.55 16.16
N ASP A 117 -17.39 22.00 14.94
CA ASP A 117 -17.90 20.66 14.64
C ASP A 117 -16.84 19.56 14.81
N TYR A 118 -15.68 19.94 15.31
CA TYR A 118 -14.50 19.12 15.31
C TYR A 118 -14.19 18.60 16.72
N ASP A 119 -13.99 17.30 16.85
CA ASP A 119 -13.49 16.75 18.12
C ASP A 119 -11.99 17.03 18.29
N PHE A 120 -11.71 18.09 19.05
CA PHE A 120 -10.34 18.51 19.37
C PHE A 120 -9.53 17.37 20.04
N LEU A 121 -10.17 16.56 20.87
CA LEU A 121 -9.51 15.44 21.56
C LEU A 121 -9.10 14.36 20.55
N PHE A 122 -9.93 14.10 19.57
CA PHE A 122 -9.61 13.15 18.51
C PHE A 122 -8.43 13.63 17.64
N LYS A 123 -8.37 14.95 17.33
CA LYS A 123 -7.21 15.54 16.62
C LYS A 123 -5.91 15.40 17.39
N GLN A 124 -5.96 15.64 18.71
CA GLN A 124 -4.79 15.45 19.57
C GLN A 124 -4.39 13.98 19.64
N LYS A 125 -5.36 13.08 19.65
CA LYS A 125 -5.12 11.64 19.61
C LYS A 125 -4.42 11.22 18.31
N MET A 126 -4.92 11.66 17.15
CA MET A 126 -4.29 11.35 15.84
C MET A 126 -2.83 11.80 15.75
N LYS A 127 -2.48 12.95 16.33
CA LYS A 127 -1.08 13.42 16.37
C LYS A 127 -0.13 12.52 17.18
N ARG A 128 -0.67 11.68 18.05
CA ARG A 128 0.09 10.77 18.92
C ARG A 128 -0.01 9.32 18.47
N MET A 129 -0.75 9.04 17.39
CA MET A 129 -0.86 7.70 16.81
C MET A 129 0.40 7.35 16.02
N ASP A 130 0.73 6.09 16.01
CA ASP A 130 1.76 5.56 15.16
C ASP A 130 1.23 5.41 13.73
N TYR A 131 2.07 5.70 12.77
CA TYR A 131 1.77 5.54 11.35
C TYR A 131 2.56 4.37 10.78
N SER A 132 1.93 3.63 9.87
CA SER A 132 2.57 2.51 9.21
C SER A 132 3.84 2.94 8.47
N MET A 133 4.66 1.97 8.13
CA MET A 133 5.77 2.20 7.23
C MET A 133 5.30 2.78 5.90
N GLY A 134 6.19 3.41 5.16
CA GLY A 134 6.04 3.72 3.76
C GLY A 134 6.29 2.49 2.88
N LEU A 135 5.95 2.61 1.61
CA LEU A 135 6.15 1.57 0.62
C LEU A 135 6.97 2.10 -0.55
N PHE A 136 7.95 1.31 -0.97
CA PHE A 136 8.55 1.45 -2.29
C PHE A 136 7.98 0.35 -3.17
N VAL A 137 7.26 0.73 -4.23
CA VAL A 137 6.61 -0.23 -5.13
C VAL A 137 7.21 -0.06 -6.52
N TYR A 138 7.91 -1.09 -6.99
CA TYR A 138 8.57 -1.09 -8.27
C TYR A 138 7.84 -2.02 -9.23
N TYR A 139 7.31 -1.47 -10.32
CA TYR A 139 6.61 -2.19 -11.38
C TYR A 139 7.54 -2.36 -12.57
N PHE A 140 7.56 -3.56 -13.15
CA PHE A 140 8.39 -3.83 -14.33
C PHE A 140 7.88 -4.98 -15.19
N GLY A 141 8.17 -4.88 -16.48
CA GLY A 141 7.99 -5.96 -17.45
C GLY A 141 9.33 -6.65 -17.74
N SER A 142 9.30 -7.95 -17.94
CA SER A 142 10.46 -8.74 -18.32
C SER A 142 10.27 -9.42 -19.67
N LYS A 143 11.24 -9.29 -20.58
CA LYS A 143 11.27 -10.07 -21.82
C LYS A 143 11.57 -11.56 -21.61
N LYS A 144 12.10 -11.96 -20.45
CA LYS A 144 12.31 -13.34 -20.02
C LYS A 144 11.15 -13.80 -19.16
N LYS A 145 10.68 -15.02 -19.38
CA LYS A 145 9.66 -15.67 -18.54
C LYS A 145 10.32 -16.46 -17.40
N TYR A 146 9.81 -16.31 -16.19
CA TYR A 146 10.28 -16.96 -14.97
C TYR A 146 9.26 -17.98 -14.48
N SER A 147 9.14 -19.11 -15.19
CA SER A 147 8.07 -20.10 -14.98
C SER A 147 8.10 -20.78 -13.61
N ASP A 148 9.22 -20.77 -12.94
CA ASP A 148 9.47 -21.33 -11.60
C ASP A 148 9.13 -20.36 -10.45
N VAL A 149 8.82 -19.08 -10.77
CA VAL A 149 8.44 -18.08 -9.78
C VAL A 149 6.92 -18.10 -9.58
N ALA A 150 6.49 -18.25 -8.34
CA ALA A 150 5.07 -18.29 -7.99
C ALA A 150 4.38 -16.93 -8.21
N HIS A 151 3.04 -16.92 -8.23
CA HIS A 151 2.23 -15.71 -8.31
C HIS A 151 2.57 -14.73 -7.17
N HIS A 152 2.71 -15.24 -5.96
CA HIS A 152 3.12 -14.50 -4.78
C HIS A 152 4.41 -15.11 -4.23
N THR A 153 5.44 -14.31 -4.08
CA THR A 153 6.71 -14.75 -3.50
C THR A 153 7.16 -13.74 -2.45
N ILE A 154 7.53 -14.21 -1.28
CA ILE A 154 8.09 -13.38 -0.22
C ILE A 154 9.54 -13.77 -0.01
N TYR A 155 10.40 -12.79 -0.12
CA TYR A 155 11.81 -12.91 0.20
C TYR A 155 12.09 -12.26 1.56
N PHE A 156 12.71 -13.02 2.45
CA PHE A 156 13.19 -12.50 3.71
C PHE A 156 14.69 -12.22 3.61
N GLY A 157 15.09 -10.99 3.91
CA GLY A 157 16.48 -10.62 4.08
C GLY A 157 17.15 -11.41 5.21
N GLU A 158 18.48 -11.39 5.23
CA GLU A 158 19.25 -12.14 6.23
C GLU A 158 18.96 -11.64 7.64
N THR A 159 18.83 -10.33 7.80
CA THR A 159 18.60 -9.64 9.08
C THR A 159 17.19 -9.05 9.18
N TYR A 160 16.15 -9.87 8.92
CA TYR A 160 14.75 -9.46 8.83
C TYR A 160 14.28 -8.55 9.98
N GLU A 161 14.55 -8.93 11.23
CA GLU A 161 14.19 -8.13 12.41
C GLU A 161 14.89 -6.77 12.44
N LYS A 162 16.19 -6.73 12.13
CA LYS A 162 16.97 -5.49 12.06
C LYS A 162 16.48 -4.58 10.92
N HIS A 163 16.04 -5.17 9.80
CA HIS A 163 15.45 -4.44 8.70
C HIS A 163 14.19 -3.70 9.17
N LEU A 164 13.29 -4.39 9.86
CA LEU A 164 12.06 -3.78 10.37
C LEU A 164 12.34 -2.73 11.46
N ASP A 165 13.29 -2.97 12.37
CA ASP A 165 13.75 -1.98 13.34
C ASP A 165 14.26 -0.70 12.66
N LYS A 166 15.06 -0.82 11.59
CA LYS A 166 15.50 0.34 10.80
C LYS A 166 14.32 1.14 10.24
N ILE A 167 13.29 0.45 9.71
CA ILE A 167 12.16 1.10 9.06
C ILE A 167 11.20 1.74 10.07
N PHE A 168 10.76 0.97 11.07
CA PHE A 168 9.72 1.41 11.99
C PHE A 168 10.24 2.34 13.08
N GLU A 169 11.42 2.02 13.66
CA GLU A 169 11.95 2.76 14.81
C GLU A 169 12.95 3.84 14.39
N LYS A 170 13.99 3.46 13.64
CA LYS A 170 15.07 4.37 13.28
C LYS A 170 14.76 5.31 12.12
N LYS A 171 13.74 5.00 11.31
CA LYS A 171 13.33 5.76 10.13
C LYS A 171 14.46 5.95 9.12
N ILE A 172 15.23 4.89 8.84
CA ILE A 172 16.33 4.88 7.87
C ILE A 172 16.17 3.72 6.87
N LEU A 173 16.71 3.89 5.66
CA LEU A 173 16.76 2.83 4.66
C LEU A 173 17.67 1.68 5.10
N SER A 174 17.41 0.50 4.59
CA SER A 174 18.19 -0.70 4.85
C SER A 174 18.73 -1.27 3.54
N ASP A 175 19.99 -1.75 3.57
CA ASP A 175 20.63 -2.44 2.45
C ASP A 175 20.22 -3.91 2.37
N ASP A 176 19.90 -4.52 3.52
CA ASP A 176 19.36 -5.88 3.58
C ASP A 176 17.84 -5.81 3.65
N ILE A 177 17.20 -5.88 2.47
CA ILE A 177 15.76 -5.74 2.30
C ILE A 177 15.06 -7.09 2.29
N SER A 178 13.86 -7.11 2.87
CA SER A 178 12.83 -8.13 2.60
C SER A 178 11.81 -7.53 1.66
N TYR A 179 11.25 -8.33 0.76
CA TYR A 179 10.30 -7.84 -0.23
C TYR A 179 9.22 -8.87 -0.56
N TYR A 180 8.09 -8.37 -1.00
CA TYR A 180 7.04 -9.14 -1.64
C TYR A 180 7.12 -8.94 -3.15
N LEU A 181 7.13 -10.05 -3.90
CA LEU A 181 7.12 -10.07 -5.35
C LEU A 181 5.79 -10.65 -5.85
N HIS A 182 5.11 -9.92 -6.71
CA HIS A 182 3.88 -10.32 -7.37
C HIS A 182 4.11 -10.54 -8.86
N ARG A 183 3.73 -11.71 -9.33
CA ARG A 183 3.81 -12.12 -10.74
C ARG A 183 2.41 -12.49 -11.23
N PRO A 184 1.56 -11.52 -11.63
CA PRO A 184 0.19 -11.80 -12.07
C PRO A 184 0.12 -12.67 -13.32
N SER A 185 1.11 -12.57 -14.20
CA SER A 185 1.23 -13.41 -15.41
C SER A 185 1.39 -14.92 -15.14
N ALA A 186 1.69 -15.31 -13.89
CA ALA A 186 1.67 -16.71 -13.46
C ALA A 186 0.25 -17.32 -13.46
N THR A 187 -0.78 -16.49 -13.21
CA THR A 187 -2.18 -16.93 -13.13
C THR A 187 -2.98 -16.45 -14.33
N ASP A 188 -2.76 -15.22 -14.78
CA ASP A 188 -3.45 -14.60 -15.90
C ASP A 188 -2.45 -14.27 -17.03
N PRO A 189 -2.39 -15.09 -18.07
CA PRO A 189 -1.47 -14.87 -19.20
C PRO A 189 -1.66 -13.53 -19.91
N ASN A 190 -2.85 -12.91 -19.80
CA ASN A 190 -3.12 -11.61 -20.44
C ASN A 190 -2.47 -10.42 -19.72
N MET A 191 -1.84 -10.65 -18.57
CA MET A 191 -1.14 -9.60 -17.82
C MET A 191 0.25 -9.26 -18.37
N ALA A 192 0.75 -10.02 -19.35
CA ALA A 192 2.01 -9.76 -20.06
C ALA A 192 1.90 -10.21 -21.52
N PRO A 193 2.73 -9.67 -22.43
CA PRO A 193 2.87 -10.23 -23.79
C PRO A 193 3.32 -11.68 -23.77
N GLU A 194 3.04 -12.41 -24.85
CA GLU A 194 3.44 -13.82 -24.98
C GLU A 194 4.96 -13.99 -24.79
N GLY A 195 5.34 -14.98 -23.99
CA GLY A 195 6.75 -15.26 -23.66
C GLY A 195 7.40 -14.32 -22.65
N GLN A 196 6.66 -13.32 -22.15
CA GLN A 196 7.10 -12.32 -21.19
C GLN A 196 6.42 -12.48 -19.84
N ASP A 197 6.89 -11.73 -18.86
CA ASP A 197 6.27 -11.64 -17.53
C ASP A 197 6.08 -10.17 -17.11
N ALA A 198 5.05 -9.95 -16.32
CA ALA A 198 4.82 -8.70 -15.60
C ALA A 198 5.00 -8.94 -14.09
N PHE A 199 5.59 -7.96 -13.43
CA PHE A 199 5.87 -8.00 -12.00
C PHE A 199 5.58 -6.68 -11.32
N TYR A 200 5.29 -6.73 -10.03
CA TYR A 200 5.67 -5.67 -9.13
C TYR A 200 6.34 -6.23 -7.88
N VAL A 201 7.25 -5.47 -7.33
CA VAL A 201 7.87 -5.75 -6.05
C VAL A 201 7.53 -4.64 -5.06
N LEU A 202 7.14 -5.03 -3.86
CA LEU A 202 6.83 -4.14 -2.76
C LEU A 202 7.89 -4.32 -1.67
N VAL A 203 8.56 -3.23 -1.33
CA VAL A 203 9.56 -3.18 -0.27
C VAL A 203 9.06 -2.24 0.82
N PRO A 204 8.93 -2.70 2.07
CA PRO A 204 8.71 -1.80 3.19
C PRO A 204 9.89 -0.84 3.35
N VAL A 205 9.59 0.45 3.48
CA VAL A 205 10.59 1.51 3.67
C VAL A 205 10.12 2.46 4.77
N PRO A 206 10.98 3.33 5.32
CA PRO A 206 10.51 4.37 6.24
C PRO A 206 9.48 5.27 5.58
N ASN A 207 8.47 5.70 6.33
CA ASN A 207 7.56 6.75 5.89
C ASN A 207 8.24 8.13 5.90
N ASN A 208 7.56 9.19 5.45
CA ASN A 208 8.13 10.54 5.30
C ASN A 208 8.42 11.28 6.63
N LEU A 209 8.20 10.64 7.78
CA LEU A 209 8.83 11.09 9.04
C LEU A 209 10.35 10.85 9.03
N SER A 210 10.86 10.07 8.09
CA SER A 210 12.29 9.89 7.82
C SER A 210 12.87 11.14 7.16
N LYS A 211 14.20 11.18 7.06
CA LYS A 211 14.94 12.22 6.29
C LYS A 211 15.35 11.72 4.90
N VAL A 212 14.71 10.68 4.38
CA VAL A 212 15.02 10.12 3.06
C VAL A 212 14.55 11.09 1.98
N ASN A 213 15.47 11.52 1.13
CA ASN A 213 15.14 12.30 -0.06
C ASN A 213 14.92 11.34 -1.23
N TRP A 214 13.66 11.04 -1.55
CA TRP A 214 13.32 10.08 -2.59
C TRP A 214 13.66 10.54 -4.01
N ILE A 215 13.84 11.84 -4.24
CA ILE A 215 14.35 12.38 -5.53
C ILE A 215 15.79 11.91 -5.76
N GLU A 216 16.61 11.85 -4.72
CA GLU A 216 18.02 11.45 -4.80
C GLU A 216 18.23 9.95 -4.60
N GLU A 217 17.39 9.31 -3.76
CA GLU A 217 17.58 7.93 -3.35
C GLU A 217 16.72 6.93 -4.17
N GLY A 218 15.69 7.38 -4.87
CA GLY A 218 14.74 6.51 -5.56
C GLY A 218 15.41 5.58 -6.59
N ASP A 219 16.23 6.11 -7.49
CA ASP A 219 16.93 5.30 -8.50
C ASP A 219 17.98 4.37 -7.87
N LYS A 220 18.72 4.84 -6.88
CA LYS A 220 19.69 4.01 -6.16
C LYS A 220 19.00 2.85 -5.44
N PHE A 221 17.84 3.12 -4.83
CA PHE A 221 17.08 2.09 -4.14
C PHE A 221 16.46 1.09 -5.13
N LYS A 222 15.98 1.57 -6.29
CA LYS A 222 15.54 0.69 -7.39
C LYS A 222 16.66 -0.26 -7.80
N ASP A 223 17.87 0.26 -8.01
CA ASP A 223 19.03 -0.55 -8.40
C ASP A 223 19.39 -1.59 -7.33
N LEU A 224 19.32 -1.23 -6.06
CA LEU A 224 19.50 -2.16 -4.94
C LEU A 224 18.45 -3.27 -4.96
N VAL A 225 17.18 -2.94 -5.20
CA VAL A 225 16.08 -3.91 -5.30
C VAL A 225 16.31 -4.86 -6.48
N LEU A 226 16.67 -4.32 -7.65
CA LEU A 226 17.00 -5.11 -8.84
C LEU A 226 18.18 -6.05 -8.58
N ASP A 227 19.26 -5.55 -7.98
CA ASP A 227 20.44 -6.35 -7.62
C ASP A 227 20.08 -7.50 -6.68
N LYS A 228 19.21 -7.24 -5.71
CA LYS A 228 18.77 -8.26 -4.76
C LYS A 228 17.91 -9.33 -5.45
N MET A 229 16.99 -8.93 -6.32
CA MET A 229 16.18 -9.88 -7.10
C MET A 229 17.01 -10.71 -8.06
N ASP A 230 17.97 -10.09 -8.74
CA ASP A 230 18.87 -10.75 -9.69
C ASP A 230 19.70 -11.86 -9.03
N LYS A 231 20.18 -11.59 -7.82
CA LYS A 231 20.98 -12.55 -7.02
C LYS A 231 20.14 -13.64 -6.35
N THR A 232 18.81 -13.50 -6.31
CA THR A 232 17.94 -14.38 -5.52
C THR A 232 16.83 -15.02 -6.34
N VAL A 233 15.71 -14.33 -6.54
CA VAL A 233 14.47 -14.88 -7.09
C VAL A 233 14.38 -14.80 -8.61
N LEU A 234 14.99 -13.79 -9.23
CA LEU A 234 14.90 -13.50 -10.67
C LEU A 234 16.27 -13.42 -11.35
N PRO A 235 17.04 -14.51 -11.43
CA PRO A 235 18.38 -14.47 -12.05
C PRO A 235 18.36 -13.94 -13.49
N GLY A 236 19.19 -12.92 -13.77
CA GLY A 236 19.28 -12.24 -15.06
C GLY A 236 18.21 -11.17 -15.29
N ILE A 237 17.47 -10.74 -14.26
CA ILE A 237 16.40 -9.75 -14.43
C ILE A 237 16.93 -8.40 -14.91
N LYS A 238 18.10 -7.96 -14.48
CA LYS A 238 18.68 -6.66 -14.84
C LYS A 238 18.81 -6.46 -16.37
N GLU A 239 19.13 -7.53 -17.10
CA GLU A 239 19.27 -7.50 -18.56
C GLU A 239 17.93 -7.74 -19.29
N ASN A 240 16.90 -8.09 -18.55
CA ASN A 240 15.61 -8.51 -19.10
C ASN A 240 14.45 -7.53 -18.83
N VAL A 241 14.66 -6.48 -18.05
CA VAL A 241 13.67 -5.41 -17.88
C VAL A 241 13.46 -4.68 -19.20
N VAL A 242 12.20 -4.49 -19.61
CA VAL A 242 11.82 -3.81 -20.87
C VAL A 242 11.08 -2.50 -20.62
N SER A 243 10.42 -2.37 -19.50
CA SER A 243 9.70 -1.20 -19.08
C SER A 243 9.56 -1.21 -17.57
N ASP A 244 9.74 -0.08 -16.93
CA ASP A 244 9.62 0.02 -15.48
C ASP A 244 9.22 1.41 -15.00
N PHE A 245 8.70 1.46 -13.79
CA PHE A 245 8.53 2.67 -12.97
C PHE A 245 8.42 2.28 -11.50
N TYR A 246 8.61 3.24 -10.61
CA TYR A 246 8.44 3.01 -9.17
C TYR A 246 7.65 4.13 -8.51
N LEU A 247 7.05 3.77 -7.37
CA LEU A 247 6.32 4.67 -6.48
C LEU A 247 7.02 4.68 -5.12
N THR A 248 7.20 5.86 -4.57
CA THR A 248 7.84 6.10 -3.27
C THR A 248 6.81 6.57 -2.24
N PRO A 249 7.15 6.71 -0.96
CA PRO A 249 6.28 7.33 0.02
C PRO A 249 5.74 8.70 -0.37
N ASP A 250 6.48 9.49 -1.16
CA ASP A 250 6.01 10.79 -1.66
C ASP A 250 4.75 10.67 -2.52
N TYR A 251 4.67 9.63 -3.37
CA TYR A 251 3.46 9.37 -4.15
C TYR A 251 2.26 9.09 -3.24
N PHE A 252 2.44 8.30 -2.18
CA PHE A 252 1.36 8.00 -1.24
C PHE A 252 0.89 9.25 -0.49
N GLU A 253 1.81 10.17 -0.15
CA GLU A 253 1.47 11.42 0.51
C GLU A 253 0.78 12.41 -0.43
N ILE A 254 1.32 12.62 -1.63
CA ILE A 254 0.87 13.65 -2.57
C ILE A 254 -0.39 13.20 -3.33
N ASP A 255 -0.34 12.02 -3.97
CA ASP A 255 -1.40 11.56 -4.86
C ASP A 255 -2.52 10.83 -4.12
N LEU A 256 -2.21 10.09 -3.05
CA LEU A 256 -3.20 9.35 -2.27
C LEU A 256 -3.61 10.06 -0.97
N SER A 257 -2.99 11.21 -0.66
CA SER A 257 -3.29 12.01 0.53
C SER A 257 -3.16 11.24 1.84
N THR A 258 -2.24 10.26 1.93
CA THR A 258 -1.94 9.56 3.18
C THR A 258 -0.94 10.36 4.00
N LEU A 259 -1.20 10.54 5.28
CA LEU A 259 -0.31 11.34 6.12
C LEU A 259 1.07 10.66 6.25
N TYR A 260 2.12 11.43 6.01
CA TYR A 260 3.53 11.00 6.01
C TYR A 260 3.86 9.91 4.98
N GLY A 261 3.10 9.79 3.90
CA GLY A 261 3.33 8.76 2.88
C GLY A 261 3.25 7.34 3.43
N SER A 262 2.45 7.14 4.50
CA SER A 262 2.24 5.84 5.10
C SER A 262 1.47 4.91 4.16
N GLY A 263 1.92 3.67 4.02
CA GLY A 263 1.31 2.71 3.10
C GLY A 263 -0.07 2.21 3.53
N PHE A 264 -0.37 2.25 4.85
CA PHE A 264 -1.59 1.70 5.47
C PHE A 264 -2.21 2.63 6.52
N SER A 265 -1.94 3.95 6.45
CA SER A 265 -2.47 4.94 7.38
C SER A 265 -2.02 4.75 8.84
N ILE A 266 -2.89 5.08 9.80
CA ILE A 266 -2.66 4.93 11.25
C ILE A 266 -2.80 3.47 11.68
N GLN A 267 -2.01 3.09 12.71
CA GLN A 267 -2.00 1.78 13.36
C GLN A 267 -2.73 1.77 14.70
#